data_6f48c4c521810a7393cb89e3c83f8c18
#
_entry.id   6f48c4c521810a7393cb89e3c83f8c18
#
_cell.length_a   1.000
_cell.length_b   1.000
_cell.length_c   1.000
_cell.angle_alpha   90.00
_cell.angle_beta   90.00
_cell.angle_gamma   90.00
#
_symmetry.space_group_name_H-M   'P 1'
#
loop_
_entity.id
_entity.type
_entity.pdbx_description
1 polymer ?
#
loop_
_entity_poly.entity_id
_entity_poly.type
_entity_poly.pdbx_seq_one_letter_code
_entity_poly.pdbx_strand_id
1 'polypeptide(L)'
;GGDAWAIEVNPRFQATVDTVEASTGLNLFSLHMDACRGNLPSGVPEPSCFAARQIFFADRDLVVREDLSGFAPDVADIPWPGTSFEDGQAVVSVQCTGRDRSSALESLDNTLNKLKRYMGR
;
A
#
# COMPACT_ATOMS: atom_id res chain seq x y z
N GLY A 1 -15.83 -18.14 12.83
CA GLY A 1 -15.15 -18.24 11.55
C GLY A 1 -16.11 -18.78 10.53
N GLY A 2 -16.18 -18.16 9.38
CA GLY A 2 -16.97 -18.64 8.25
C GLY A 2 -16.04 -19.21 7.18
N ASP A 3 -16.58 -20.06 6.30
CA ASP A 3 -15.84 -20.58 5.17
C ASP A 3 -15.58 -19.46 4.16
N ALA A 4 -14.37 -19.44 3.57
CA ALA A 4 -14.03 -18.54 2.48
C ALA A 4 -14.43 -19.17 1.14
N TRP A 5 -15.12 -18.39 0.31
CA TRP A 5 -15.58 -18.82 -1.02
C TRP A 5 -14.87 -17.99 -2.07
N ALA A 6 -14.20 -18.65 -3.03
CA ALA A 6 -13.64 -17.96 -4.18
C ALA A 6 -14.78 -17.50 -5.09
N ILE A 7 -14.92 -16.20 -5.31
CA ILE A 7 -15.95 -15.60 -6.16
C ILE A 7 -15.38 -15.34 -7.55
N GLU A 8 -14.16 -14.77 -7.63
CA GLU A 8 -13.47 -14.48 -8.88
C GLU A 8 -11.95 -14.52 -8.69
N VAL A 9 -11.22 -14.63 -9.78
CA VAL A 9 -9.77 -14.48 -9.82
C VAL A 9 -9.44 -13.26 -10.68
N ASN A 10 -8.76 -12.27 -10.07
CA ASN A 10 -8.23 -11.12 -10.79
C ASN A 10 -6.80 -11.42 -11.26
N PRO A 11 -6.55 -11.69 -12.56
CA PRO A 11 -5.24 -12.11 -13.05
C PRO A 11 -4.28 -10.93 -13.21
N ARG A 12 -4.12 -10.12 -12.16
CA ARG A 12 -3.21 -8.97 -12.09
C ARG A 12 -2.74 -8.74 -10.67
N PHE A 13 -1.57 -8.14 -10.51
CA PHE A 13 -1.12 -7.67 -9.20
C PHE A 13 -2.04 -6.53 -8.72
N GLN A 14 -2.49 -6.67 -7.50
CA GLN A 14 -3.38 -5.71 -6.84
C GLN A 14 -2.61 -4.97 -5.75
N ALA A 15 -3.10 -3.79 -5.39
CA ALA A 15 -2.52 -2.99 -4.32
C ALA A 15 -2.41 -3.71 -2.96
N THR A 16 -3.25 -4.75 -2.74
CA THR A 16 -3.18 -5.60 -1.54
C THR A 16 -1.94 -6.49 -1.49
N VAL A 17 -1.23 -6.70 -2.61
CA VAL A 17 0.06 -7.42 -2.66
C VAL A 17 1.04 -6.76 -1.69
N ASP A 18 1.14 -5.43 -1.73
CA ASP A 18 2.07 -4.66 -0.89
C ASP A 18 1.83 -4.92 0.61
N THR A 19 0.55 -4.97 1.03
CA THR A 19 0.21 -5.22 2.44
C THR A 19 0.49 -6.66 2.87
N VAL A 20 0.29 -7.63 1.96
CA VAL A 20 0.63 -9.03 2.24
C VAL A 20 2.14 -9.19 2.35
N GLU A 21 2.92 -8.64 1.42
CA GLU A 21 4.38 -8.67 1.47
C GLU A 21 4.91 -7.99 2.74
N ALA A 22 4.39 -6.80 3.07
CA ALA A 22 4.79 -6.07 4.27
C ALA A 22 4.47 -6.84 5.58
N SER A 23 3.36 -7.58 5.62
CA SER A 23 2.95 -8.32 6.83
C SER A 23 3.63 -9.68 6.97
N THR A 24 4.02 -10.32 5.86
CA THR A 24 4.54 -11.70 5.84
C THR A 24 6.04 -11.78 5.54
N GLY A 25 6.64 -10.73 4.96
CA GLY A 25 8.01 -10.74 4.47
C GLY A 25 8.22 -11.59 3.20
N LEU A 26 7.15 -12.05 2.57
CA LEU A 26 7.22 -12.83 1.33
C LEU A 26 7.46 -11.93 0.13
N ASN A 27 8.05 -12.51 -0.92
CA ASN A 27 8.03 -11.94 -2.26
C ASN A 27 6.95 -12.66 -3.09
N LEU A 28 5.79 -12.03 -3.23
CA LEU A 28 4.64 -12.63 -3.91
C LEU A 28 4.87 -12.77 -5.43
N PHE A 29 5.70 -11.91 -6.02
CA PHE A 29 6.10 -12.07 -7.42
C PHE A 29 6.92 -13.36 -7.62
N SER A 30 7.90 -13.63 -6.76
CA SER A 30 8.67 -14.87 -6.80
C SER A 30 7.79 -16.09 -6.60
N LEU A 31 6.88 -16.05 -5.63
CA LEU A 31 5.90 -17.14 -5.41
C LEU A 31 4.99 -17.36 -6.62
N HIS A 32 4.56 -16.29 -7.28
CA HIS A 32 3.78 -16.39 -8.50
C HIS A 32 4.57 -17.06 -9.63
N MET A 33 5.84 -16.68 -9.82
CA MET A 33 6.72 -17.28 -10.83
C MET A 33 6.98 -18.76 -10.55
N ASP A 34 7.14 -19.15 -9.28
CA ASP A 34 7.31 -20.55 -8.89
C ASP A 34 6.02 -21.36 -9.10
N ALA A 35 4.87 -20.79 -8.78
CA ALA A 35 3.58 -21.40 -9.04
C ALA A 35 3.35 -21.66 -10.56
N CYS A 36 3.76 -20.74 -11.42
CA CYS A 36 3.73 -20.93 -12.88
C CYS A 36 4.63 -22.08 -13.36
N ARG A 37 5.65 -22.46 -12.57
CA ARG A 37 6.52 -23.62 -12.82
C ARG A 37 6.00 -24.92 -12.17
N GLY A 38 4.85 -24.85 -11.51
CA GLY A 38 4.24 -25.97 -10.80
C GLY A 38 4.71 -26.15 -9.35
N ASN A 39 5.48 -25.20 -8.82
CA ASN A 39 5.98 -25.23 -7.45
C ASN A 39 5.07 -24.36 -6.56
N LEU A 40 4.26 -24.99 -5.75
CA LEU A 40 3.40 -24.30 -4.79
C LEU A 40 4.08 -24.25 -3.40
N PRO A 41 3.82 -23.20 -2.59
CA PRO A 41 4.31 -23.15 -1.23
C PRO A 41 3.72 -24.27 -0.38
N SER A 42 4.49 -24.82 0.55
CA SER A 42 4.09 -25.93 1.41
C SER A 42 3.07 -25.54 2.50
N GLY A 43 2.77 -24.27 2.66
CA GLY A 43 1.82 -23.78 3.65
C GLY A 43 1.50 -22.29 3.46
N VAL A 44 0.54 -21.81 4.24
CA VAL A 44 0.20 -20.38 4.33
C VAL A 44 1.14 -19.73 5.33
N PRO A 45 1.85 -18.64 4.95
CA PRO A 45 2.74 -17.96 5.86
C PRO A 45 1.95 -17.23 6.97
N GLU A 46 2.48 -17.25 8.17
CA GLU A 46 1.92 -16.49 9.29
C GLU A 46 2.38 -15.04 9.19
N PRO A 47 1.47 -14.06 9.29
CA PRO A 47 1.84 -12.66 9.33
C PRO A 47 2.68 -12.34 10.58
N SER A 48 3.74 -11.57 10.41
CA SER A 48 4.60 -11.11 11.52
C SER A 48 4.14 -9.76 12.10
N CYS A 49 3.34 -9.01 11.37
CA CYS A 49 2.81 -7.72 11.77
C CYS A 49 1.48 -7.41 11.06
N PHE A 50 0.84 -6.32 11.46
CA PHE A 50 -0.29 -5.76 10.75
C PHE A 50 0.20 -4.72 9.73
N ALA A 51 -0.33 -4.76 8.52
CA ALA A 51 -0.09 -3.75 7.49
C ALA A 51 -1.39 -3.02 7.15
N ALA A 52 -1.30 -1.70 7.00
CA ALA A 52 -2.38 -0.84 6.59
C ALA A 52 -1.97 -0.04 5.36
N ARG A 53 -2.89 0.14 4.41
CA ARG A 53 -2.67 0.92 3.19
C ARG A 53 -3.87 1.82 2.93
N GLN A 54 -3.60 3.04 2.48
CA GLN A 54 -4.62 3.99 2.08
C GLN A 54 -4.14 4.79 0.87
N ILE A 55 -5.04 5.03 -0.07
CA ILE A 55 -4.81 6.00 -1.14
C ILE A 55 -5.17 7.38 -0.61
N PHE A 56 -4.26 8.33 -0.78
CA PHE A 56 -4.55 9.75 -0.56
C PHE A 56 -5.14 10.32 -1.83
N PHE A 57 -6.37 10.80 -1.72
CA PHE A 57 -7.09 11.48 -2.80
C PHE A 57 -6.99 13.00 -2.64
N ALA A 58 -6.92 13.71 -3.75
CA ALA A 58 -7.07 15.16 -3.77
C ALA A 58 -8.46 15.54 -3.27
N ASP A 59 -8.53 16.48 -2.32
CA ASP A 59 -9.79 17.05 -1.79
C ASP A 59 -10.19 18.36 -2.48
N ARG A 60 -9.45 18.74 -3.50
CA ARG A 60 -9.59 19.90 -4.39
C ARG A 60 -8.55 19.81 -5.49
N ASP A 61 -8.67 20.64 -6.52
CA ASP A 61 -7.62 20.80 -7.52
C ASP A 61 -6.31 21.23 -6.84
N LEU A 62 -5.22 20.53 -7.14
CA LEU A 62 -3.91 20.80 -6.54
C LEU A 62 -2.77 20.50 -7.52
N VAL A 63 -1.63 21.09 -7.23
CA VAL A 63 -0.36 20.77 -7.87
C VAL A 63 0.62 20.31 -6.80
N VAL A 64 1.13 19.10 -6.90
CA VAL A 64 2.21 18.61 -6.03
C VAL A 64 3.51 19.23 -6.52
N ARG A 65 4.08 20.15 -5.74
CA ARG A 65 5.31 20.89 -6.11
C ARG A 65 6.54 20.31 -5.46
N GLU A 66 6.35 19.62 -4.34
CA GLU A 66 7.39 19.07 -3.50
C GLU A 66 7.85 17.70 -4.01
N ASP A 67 9.10 17.36 -3.78
CA ASP A 67 9.61 16.01 -3.97
C ASP A 67 9.19 15.14 -2.76
N LEU A 68 8.34 14.15 -3.02
CA LEU A 68 7.83 13.25 -1.99
C LEU A 68 8.70 11.99 -1.81
N SER A 69 9.82 11.85 -2.52
CA SER A 69 10.68 10.66 -2.46
C SER A 69 11.26 10.39 -1.07
N GLY A 70 11.41 11.43 -0.26
CA GLY A 70 11.86 11.33 1.14
C GLY A 70 10.88 10.61 2.08
N PHE A 71 9.66 10.32 1.63
CA PHE A 71 8.67 9.54 2.38
C PHE A 71 8.71 8.04 2.07
N ALA A 72 9.52 7.59 1.09
CA ALA A 72 9.69 6.17 0.84
C ALA A 72 10.37 5.47 2.06
N PRO A 73 10.04 4.20 2.37
CA PRO A 73 9.13 3.31 1.64
C PRO A 73 7.65 3.44 2.04
N ASP A 74 7.30 4.30 3.00
CA ASP A 74 5.92 4.42 3.51
C ASP A 74 4.97 5.05 2.48
N VAL A 75 5.51 5.73 1.45
CA VAL A 75 4.74 6.34 0.36
C VAL A 75 5.19 5.76 -0.97
N ALA A 76 4.21 5.35 -1.78
CA ALA A 76 4.38 4.81 -3.14
C ALA A 76 3.52 5.59 -4.14
N ASP A 77 3.67 5.26 -5.42
CA ASP A 77 2.98 5.95 -6.52
C ASP A 77 3.28 7.46 -6.55
N ILE A 78 4.53 7.82 -6.21
CA ILE A 78 4.96 9.21 -6.02
C ILE A 78 4.92 9.97 -7.35
N PRO A 79 4.13 11.06 -7.47
CA PRO A 79 4.11 11.89 -8.66
C PRO A 79 5.39 12.73 -8.78
N TRP A 80 5.74 13.10 -10.00
CA TRP A 80 6.78 14.09 -10.23
C TRP A 80 6.37 15.47 -9.71
N PRO A 81 7.30 16.27 -9.17
CA PRO A 81 7.04 17.67 -8.85
C PRO A 81 6.45 18.42 -10.04
N GLY A 82 5.38 19.18 -9.81
CA GLY A 82 4.64 19.89 -10.84
C GLY A 82 3.42 19.13 -11.41
N THR A 83 3.19 17.88 -10.97
CA THR A 83 2.00 17.12 -11.39
C THR A 83 0.72 17.74 -10.82
N SER A 84 -0.26 17.96 -11.69
CA SER A 84 -1.59 18.47 -11.32
C SER A 84 -2.57 17.34 -11.09
N PHE A 85 -3.44 17.52 -10.11
CA PHE A 85 -4.55 16.61 -9.79
C PHE A 85 -5.84 17.41 -9.67
N GLU A 86 -6.93 16.85 -10.17
CA GLU A 86 -8.28 17.34 -9.97
C GLU A 86 -8.86 16.78 -8.67
N ASP A 87 -9.88 17.43 -8.13
CA ASP A 87 -10.64 16.94 -6.98
C ASP A 87 -11.08 15.48 -7.18
N GLY A 88 -10.85 14.63 -6.16
CA GLY A 88 -11.15 13.20 -6.19
C GLY A 88 -10.12 12.31 -6.88
N GLN A 89 -9.07 12.82 -7.51
CA GLN A 89 -8.02 11.99 -8.11
C GLN A 89 -7.06 11.42 -7.06
N ALA A 90 -6.59 10.18 -7.30
CA ALA A 90 -5.59 9.53 -6.47
C ALA A 90 -4.23 10.20 -6.65
N VAL A 91 -3.60 10.63 -5.56
CA VAL A 91 -2.31 11.35 -5.57
C VAL A 91 -1.15 10.42 -5.27
N VAL A 92 -1.21 9.72 -4.13
CA VAL A 92 -0.19 8.75 -3.68
C VAL A 92 -0.84 7.61 -2.89
N SER A 93 -0.12 6.52 -2.74
CA SER A 93 -0.46 5.46 -1.81
C SER A 93 0.41 5.56 -0.56
N VAL A 94 -0.19 5.40 0.61
CA VAL A 94 0.52 5.36 1.90
C VAL A 94 0.36 3.98 2.50
N GLN A 95 1.44 3.38 2.98
CA GLN A 95 1.47 2.06 3.59
C GLN A 95 2.32 2.09 4.85
N CYS A 96 1.78 1.54 5.94
CA CYS A 96 2.49 1.45 7.21
C CYS A 96 2.25 0.08 7.85
N THR A 97 3.15 -0.29 8.75
CA THR A 97 3.02 -1.50 9.55
C THR A 97 2.93 -1.18 11.03
N GLY A 98 2.43 -2.12 11.82
CA GLY A 98 2.36 -2.02 13.26
C GLY A 98 2.26 -3.42 13.90
N ARG A 99 2.58 -3.50 15.21
CA ARG A 99 2.48 -4.76 15.98
C ARG A 99 1.03 -5.25 16.12
N ASP A 100 0.08 -4.35 16.03
CA ASP A 100 -1.35 -4.59 16.08
C ASP A 100 -2.08 -3.65 15.12
N ARG A 101 -3.39 -3.89 14.93
CA ARG A 101 -4.22 -3.10 14.01
C ARG A 101 -4.23 -1.61 14.38
N SER A 102 -4.29 -1.29 15.67
CA SER A 102 -4.37 0.11 16.13
C SER A 102 -3.08 0.86 15.82
N SER A 103 -1.92 0.26 16.11
CA SER A 103 -0.62 0.89 15.85
C SER A 103 -0.33 1.02 14.34
N ALA A 104 -0.79 0.08 13.51
CA ALA A 104 -0.67 0.20 12.06
C ALA A 104 -1.50 1.38 11.51
N LEU A 105 -2.74 1.54 11.98
CA LEU A 105 -3.61 2.65 11.60
C LEU A 105 -3.09 4.00 12.12
N GLU A 106 -2.59 4.06 13.35
CA GLU A 106 -1.99 5.27 13.91
C GLU A 106 -0.75 5.71 13.10
N SER A 107 0.11 4.75 12.73
CA SER A 107 1.26 5.03 11.87
C SER A 107 0.84 5.56 10.51
N LEU A 108 -0.22 4.98 9.92
CA LEU A 108 -0.79 5.43 8.65
C LEU A 108 -1.30 6.86 8.74
N ASP A 109 -2.10 7.19 9.77
CA ASP A 109 -2.66 8.53 9.99
C ASP A 109 -1.54 9.57 10.23
N ASN A 110 -0.51 9.20 10.98
CA ASN A 110 0.65 10.05 11.23
C ASN A 110 1.40 10.36 9.92
N THR A 111 1.61 9.36 9.07
CA THR A 111 2.28 9.56 7.77
C THR A 111 1.43 10.42 6.84
N LEU A 112 0.12 10.18 6.76
CA LEU A 112 -0.82 11.01 6.00
C LEU A 112 -0.80 12.47 6.47
N ASN A 113 -0.81 12.70 7.79
CA ASN A 113 -0.76 14.05 8.35
C ASN A 113 0.56 14.77 8.07
N LYS A 114 1.70 14.06 8.13
CA LYS A 114 3.01 14.60 7.73
C LYS A 114 3.02 14.97 6.26
N LEU A 115 2.52 14.09 5.40
CA LEU A 115 2.43 14.31 3.96
C LEU A 115 1.57 15.54 3.62
N LYS A 116 0.39 15.67 4.23
CA LYS A 116 -0.49 16.83 4.07
C LYS A 116 0.19 18.14 4.45
N ARG A 117 0.89 18.15 5.60
CA ARG A 117 1.65 19.35 6.05
C ARG A 117 2.78 19.69 5.08
N TYR A 118 3.50 18.68 4.61
CA TYR A 118 4.62 18.87 3.68
C TYR A 118 4.15 19.44 2.34
N MET A 119 2.99 19.00 1.85
CA MET A 119 2.36 19.56 0.64
C MET A 119 1.65 20.91 0.87
N GLY A 120 1.78 21.53 2.03
CA GLY A 120 1.19 22.85 2.32
C GLY A 120 -0.32 22.81 2.61
N ARG A 121 -0.81 21.72 3.19
CA ARG A 121 -2.23 21.50 3.47
C ARG A 121 -2.54 21.40 4.97
#